data_33b5448776483990f43c2010a22ee871
#
_entry.id   33b5448776483990f43c2010a22ee871
#
_cell.length_a   1.000
_cell.length_b   1.000
_cell.length_c   1.000
_cell.angle_alpha   90.00
_cell.angle_beta   90.00
_cell.angle_gamma   90.00
#
_symmetry.space_group_name_H-M   'P 1'
#
loop_
_entity.id
_entity.type
_entity.pdbx_description
1 polymer ?
#
loop_
_entity_poly.entity_id
_entity_poly.type
_entity_poly.pdbx_seq_one_letter_code
_entity_poly.pdbx_strand_id
1 'polypeptide(L)'
;MRKKNKLFLFLIVCAALCVPARADDGLSMDEAMDIILDHHGVVTDMDVADYLTLDAEAMTREAAVTAVVRSYGVYPADEPDYVWADEVEQSEAYRPYIDYARRVGITEGVGGNRFAPARPVTEWELRAMLDRAEGIQPEYPLVYDAPVYQLLSAGIQRGLSLVPDFLVGRFYQEGRVIHAAGNQIVMPNGSHLSGQYAGFIQFDGDVWLSVEVGNAPYWYQYEAAIHELGHYLGYRTALLDRNRVPEERDWLIRRYRPYCNENNHEFFADSFVAYILWPEELQENAPTVYAHIEACLHEMEGRM
;
A
#
# COMPACT_ATOMS: atom_id res chain seq x y z
N MET A 1 -86.35 -7.88 -15.65
CA MET A 1 -85.45 -7.10 -14.78
C MET A 1 -83.99 -7.47 -15.10
N ARG A 2 -83.30 -6.64 -15.92
CA ARG A 2 -81.91 -6.85 -16.28
C ARG A 2 -81.07 -5.98 -15.40
N LYS A 3 -80.21 -6.60 -14.55
CA LYS A 3 -79.20 -5.92 -13.77
C LYS A 3 -77.97 -5.59 -14.71
N LYS A 4 -77.71 -4.30 -14.81
CA LYS A 4 -76.49 -3.79 -15.51
C LYS A 4 -75.33 -3.83 -14.54
N ASN A 5 -74.33 -4.70 -14.80
CA ASN A 5 -73.04 -4.66 -14.13
C ASN A 5 -72.23 -3.51 -14.70
N LYS A 6 -71.91 -2.54 -13.86
CA LYS A 6 -70.92 -1.52 -14.18
C LYS A 6 -69.52 -2.05 -13.85
N LEU A 7 -68.72 -2.29 -14.90
CA LEU A 7 -67.32 -2.62 -14.82
C LEU A 7 -66.55 -1.32 -14.54
N PHE A 8 -66.01 -1.18 -13.33
CA PHE A 8 -65.08 -0.08 -13.00
C PHE A 8 -63.68 -0.48 -13.46
N LEU A 9 -63.23 0.17 -14.55
CA LEU A 9 -61.86 0.05 -15.03
C LEU A 9 -60.98 0.96 -14.16
N PHE A 10 -60.18 0.39 -13.27
CA PHE A 10 -59.13 1.09 -12.53
C PHE A 10 -57.93 1.30 -13.50
N LEU A 11 -57.77 2.51 -14.00
CA LEU A 11 -56.57 2.94 -14.71
C LEU A 11 -55.50 3.21 -13.62
N ILE A 12 -54.59 2.27 -13.40
CA ILE A 12 -53.37 2.54 -12.64
C ILE A 12 -52.45 3.34 -13.58
N VAL A 13 -52.42 4.66 -13.39
CA VAL A 13 -51.39 5.51 -13.99
C VAL A 13 -50.11 5.28 -13.16
N CYS A 14 -49.25 4.39 -13.63
CA CYS A 14 -47.85 4.36 -13.20
C CYS A 14 -47.24 5.65 -13.68
N ALA A 15 -47.26 6.70 -12.86
CA ALA A 15 -46.33 7.80 -12.96
C ALA A 15 -44.92 7.21 -12.71
N ALA A 16 -44.29 6.77 -13.75
CA ALA A 16 -42.81 6.59 -13.72
C ALA A 16 -42.28 7.98 -13.35
N LEU A 17 -41.92 8.16 -12.10
CA LEU A 17 -41.01 9.22 -11.70
C LEU A 17 -39.72 8.98 -12.51
N CYS A 18 -39.62 9.63 -13.66
CA CYS A 18 -38.33 9.88 -14.28
C CYS A 18 -37.55 10.73 -13.25
N VAL A 19 -36.84 10.09 -12.36
CA VAL A 19 -35.68 10.71 -11.75
C VAL A 19 -34.83 11.10 -12.93
N PRO A 20 -34.55 12.40 -13.16
CA PRO A 20 -33.63 12.76 -14.23
C PRO A 20 -32.35 11.95 -13.93
N ALA A 21 -31.89 11.16 -14.90
CA ALA A 21 -30.58 10.59 -14.85
C ALA A 21 -29.65 11.78 -14.58
N ARG A 22 -29.04 11.81 -13.39
CA ARG A 22 -27.98 12.76 -13.09
C ARG A 22 -27.05 12.66 -14.28
N ALA A 23 -26.77 13.77 -14.93
CA ALA A 23 -25.75 13.80 -15.96
C ALA A 23 -24.53 13.07 -15.38
N ASP A 24 -23.86 12.28 -16.19
CA ASP A 24 -22.80 11.32 -15.85
C ASP A 24 -21.52 12.07 -15.36
N ASP A 25 -21.67 12.88 -14.31
CA ASP A 25 -20.62 13.75 -13.77
C ASP A 25 -19.66 12.97 -12.85
N GLY A 26 -19.53 11.67 -12.98
CA GLY A 26 -18.60 10.88 -12.19
C GLY A 26 -18.81 11.01 -10.66
N LEU A 27 -18.11 10.19 -9.91
CA LEU A 27 -18.05 10.29 -8.43
C LEU A 27 -17.09 11.39 -8.00
N SER A 28 -17.45 12.15 -6.96
CA SER A 28 -16.47 12.91 -6.18
C SER A 28 -15.57 11.95 -5.39
N MET A 29 -14.45 12.46 -4.88
CA MET A 29 -13.54 11.69 -4.06
C MET A 29 -14.23 11.17 -2.79
N ASP A 30 -14.95 12.03 -2.08
CA ASP A 30 -15.67 11.69 -0.85
C ASP A 30 -16.72 10.59 -1.08
N GLU A 31 -17.54 10.72 -2.13
CA GLU A 31 -18.54 9.70 -2.48
C GLU A 31 -17.91 8.35 -2.79
N ALA A 32 -16.76 8.34 -3.46
CA ALA A 32 -16.04 7.11 -3.76
C ALA A 32 -15.42 6.48 -2.52
N MET A 33 -14.86 7.26 -1.61
CA MET A 33 -14.32 6.76 -0.33
C MET A 33 -15.42 6.18 0.53
N ASP A 34 -16.57 6.83 0.63
CA ASP A 34 -17.73 6.30 1.35
C ASP A 34 -18.17 4.94 0.80
N ILE A 35 -18.20 4.77 -0.52
CA ILE A 35 -18.54 3.50 -1.16
C ILE A 35 -17.51 2.41 -0.81
N ILE A 36 -16.20 2.72 -0.86
CA ILE A 36 -15.14 1.78 -0.54
C ILE A 36 -15.20 1.37 0.93
N LEU A 37 -15.35 2.33 1.85
CA LEU A 37 -15.44 2.07 3.28
C LEU A 37 -16.68 1.22 3.62
N ASP A 38 -17.84 1.55 3.03
CA ASP A 38 -19.07 0.78 3.20
C ASP A 38 -18.91 -0.66 2.71
N HIS A 39 -18.28 -0.86 1.54
CA HIS A 39 -18.02 -2.19 0.98
C HIS A 39 -17.17 -3.06 1.93
N HIS A 40 -16.15 -2.48 2.56
CA HIS A 40 -15.31 -3.18 3.53
C HIS A 40 -15.90 -3.25 4.95
N GLY A 41 -17.06 -2.64 5.19
CA GLY A 41 -17.69 -2.57 6.52
C GLY A 41 -16.86 -1.77 7.53
N VAL A 42 -16.07 -0.81 7.06
CA VAL A 42 -15.17 0.03 7.88
C VAL A 42 -15.86 1.36 8.19
N VAL A 43 -15.85 1.72 9.47
CA VAL A 43 -16.25 3.05 9.93
C VAL A 43 -15.04 3.71 10.56
N THR A 44 -14.65 4.87 10.02
CA THR A 44 -13.50 5.62 10.47
C THR A 44 -13.71 7.11 10.24
N ASP A 45 -13.03 7.95 11.04
CA ASP A 45 -12.91 9.39 10.84
C ASP A 45 -11.58 9.77 10.16
N MET A 46 -10.79 8.77 9.79
CA MET A 46 -9.53 8.98 9.05
C MET A 46 -9.81 9.35 7.60
N ASP A 47 -9.05 10.29 7.08
CA ASP A 47 -8.98 10.52 5.64
C ASP A 47 -8.18 9.39 4.98
N VAL A 48 -8.86 8.55 4.20
CA VAL A 48 -8.26 7.41 3.52
C VAL A 48 -7.94 7.69 2.06
N ALA A 49 -8.36 8.83 1.52
CA ALA A 49 -8.23 9.14 0.10
C ALA A 49 -6.76 9.14 -0.36
N ASP A 50 -5.90 9.84 0.36
CA ASP A 50 -4.47 9.93 0.04
C ASP A 50 -3.77 8.57 0.05
N TYR A 51 -4.20 7.67 0.95
CA TYR A 51 -3.68 6.30 1.01
C TYR A 51 -4.12 5.43 -0.16
N LEU A 52 -5.34 5.60 -0.62
CA LEU A 52 -5.93 4.72 -1.63
C LEU A 52 -5.67 5.21 -3.05
N THR A 53 -5.63 6.52 -3.28
CA THR A 53 -5.60 7.12 -4.62
C THR A 53 -4.24 7.67 -5.05
N LEU A 54 -3.19 7.58 -4.23
CA LEU A 54 -1.88 8.18 -4.50
C LEU A 54 -1.98 9.70 -4.75
N ASP A 55 -2.69 10.41 -3.87
CA ASP A 55 -2.89 11.87 -3.91
C ASP A 55 -3.62 12.37 -5.18
N ALA A 56 -4.56 11.59 -5.71
CA ALA A 56 -5.34 12.00 -6.88
C ALA A 56 -6.25 13.19 -6.58
N GLU A 57 -6.29 14.17 -7.48
CA GLU A 57 -7.16 15.34 -7.35
C GLU A 57 -8.63 15.04 -7.71
N ALA A 58 -8.89 13.94 -8.43
CA ALA A 58 -10.22 13.57 -8.89
C ALA A 58 -10.36 12.03 -9.01
N MET A 59 -11.57 11.51 -8.80
CA MET A 59 -11.86 10.09 -8.94
C MET A 59 -11.97 9.69 -10.42
N THR A 60 -10.83 9.64 -11.08
CA THR A 60 -10.69 9.09 -12.42
C THR A 60 -10.72 7.56 -12.39
N ARG A 61 -10.82 6.94 -13.57
CA ARG A 61 -10.84 5.48 -13.67
C ARG A 61 -9.52 4.83 -13.21
N GLU A 62 -8.36 5.46 -13.46
CA GLU A 62 -7.07 4.99 -12.94
C GLU A 62 -6.98 5.13 -11.42
N ALA A 63 -7.45 6.24 -10.85
CA ALA A 63 -7.52 6.43 -9.41
C ALA A 63 -8.46 5.42 -8.76
N ALA A 64 -9.63 5.16 -9.34
CA ALA A 64 -10.61 4.20 -8.83
C ALA A 64 -10.07 2.76 -8.81
N VAL A 65 -9.45 2.31 -9.90
CA VAL A 65 -8.83 0.98 -9.94
C VAL A 65 -7.73 0.86 -8.88
N THR A 66 -6.91 1.89 -8.74
CA THR A 66 -5.84 1.93 -7.73
C THR A 66 -6.43 1.88 -6.32
N ALA A 67 -7.46 2.70 -6.04
CA ALA A 67 -8.12 2.71 -4.76
C ALA A 67 -8.72 1.34 -4.41
N VAL A 68 -9.38 0.69 -5.36
CA VAL A 68 -9.92 -0.67 -5.18
C VAL A 68 -8.81 -1.67 -4.83
N VAL A 69 -7.73 -1.73 -5.60
CA VAL A 69 -6.63 -2.67 -5.35
C VAL A 69 -5.98 -2.41 -3.99
N ARG A 70 -5.73 -1.15 -3.66
CA ARG A 70 -5.11 -0.76 -2.39
C ARG A 70 -5.99 -0.97 -1.19
N SER A 71 -7.33 -0.87 -1.34
CA SER A 71 -8.27 -1.12 -0.24
C SER A 71 -8.24 -2.56 0.27
N TYR A 72 -7.70 -3.48 -0.52
CA TYR A 72 -7.39 -4.86 -0.09
C TYR A 72 -5.96 -5.02 0.46
N GLY A 73 -5.22 -3.93 0.65
CA GLY A 73 -3.84 -3.93 1.12
C GLY A 73 -2.84 -4.44 0.09
N VAL A 74 -3.20 -4.47 -1.20
CA VAL A 74 -2.34 -5.02 -2.27
C VAL A 74 -1.44 -3.93 -2.85
N TYR A 75 -0.17 -4.26 -3.05
CA TYR A 75 0.78 -3.53 -3.87
C TYR A 75 1.27 -4.45 -5.00
N PRO A 76 1.01 -4.11 -6.27
CA PRO A 76 1.52 -4.89 -7.41
C PRO A 76 3.03 -4.64 -7.57
N ALA A 77 3.85 -5.66 -7.28
CA ALA A 77 5.30 -5.57 -7.43
C ALA A 77 5.79 -5.92 -8.83
N ASP A 78 5.00 -6.69 -9.59
CA ASP A 78 5.37 -7.12 -10.92
C ASP A 78 5.36 -5.96 -11.92
N GLU A 79 6.31 -5.99 -12.86
CA GLU A 79 6.30 -5.07 -14.00
C GLU A 79 5.06 -5.27 -14.88
N PRO A 80 4.44 -4.18 -15.37
CA PRO A 80 3.32 -4.26 -16.29
C PRO A 80 3.67 -5.07 -17.54
N ASP A 81 2.89 -6.09 -17.85
CA ASP A 81 3.12 -6.98 -19.00
C ASP A 81 2.11 -6.77 -20.14
N TYR A 82 1.15 -5.87 -19.95
CA TYR A 82 0.09 -5.58 -20.91
C TYR A 82 0.14 -4.14 -21.42
N VAL A 83 -0.03 -3.99 -22.73
CA VAL A 83 -0.02 -2.68 -23.40
C VAL A 83 -1.44 -2.30 -23.82
N TRP A 84 -1.98 -1.26 -23.19
CA TRP A 84 -3.23 -0.64 -23.60
C TRP A 84 -3.02 0.31 -24.79
N ALA A 85 -4.03 0.45 -25.65
CA ALA A 85 -3.95 1.36 -26.79
C ALA A 85 -3.83 2.85 -26.39
N ASP A 86 -4.24 3.17 -25.15
CA ASP A 86 -4.18 4.49 -24.51
C ASP A 86 -3.21 4.54 -23.32
N GLU A 87 -2.20 3.66 -23.30
CA GLU A 87 -1.21 3.57 -22.22
C GLU A 87 -0.49 4.90 -21.97
N VAL A 88 -0.22 5.67 -23.02
CA VAL A 88 0.45 6.97 -22.91
C VAL A 88 -0.37 8.01 -22.13
N GLU A 89 -1.67 7.78 -21.96
CA GLU A 89 -2.57 8.61 -21.17
C GLU A 89 -2.57 8.23 -19.68
N GLN A 90 -1.96 7.07 -19.33
CA GLN A 90 -1.91 6.57 -17.95
C GLN A 90 -0.77 7.22 -17.18
N SER A 91 -1.02 7.57 -15.94
CA SER A 91 0.03 7.96 -15.02
C SER A 91 0.94 6.77 -14.70
N GLU A 92 2.25 6.99 -14.70
CA GLU A 92 3.25 5.95 -14.43
C GLU A 92 3.02 5.26 -13.07
N ALA A 93 2.63 6.04 -12.06
CA ALA A 93 2.35 5.51 -10.71
C ALA A 93 1.13 4.57 -10.66
N TYR A 94 0.19 4.70 -11.59
CA TYR A 94 -1.04 3.89 -11.62
C TYR A 94 -0.93 2.64 -12.50
N ARG A 95 0.02 2.59 -13.43
CA ARG A 95 0.20 1.46 -14.37
C ARG A 95 0.26 0.09 -13.69
N PRO A 96 1.05 -0.12 -12.63
CA PRO A 96 1.10 -1.43 -11.95
C PRO A 96 -0.27 -1.88 -11.44
N TYR A 97 -1.07 -0.96 -10.92
CA TYR A 97 -2.42 -1.25 -10.42
C TYR A 97 -3.41 -1.56 -11.53
N ILE A 98 -3.32 -0.85 -12.68
CA ILE A 98 -4.17 -1.06 -13.85
C ILE A 98 -3.87 -2.44 -14.46
N ASP A 99 -2.59 -2.80 -14.59
CA ASP A 99 -2.18 -4.10 -15.11
C ASP A 99 -2.59 -5.24 -14.17
N TYR A 100 -2.31 -5.09 -12.87
CA TYR A 100 -2.76 -6.05 -11.87
C TYR A 100 -4.27 -6.26 -11.91
N ALA A 101 -5.05 -5.18 -11.90
CA ALA A 101 -6.51 -5.23 -11.91
C ALA A 101 -7.06 -5.93 -13.17
N ARG A 102 -6.39 -5.76 -14.31
CA ARG A 102 -6.72 -6.51 -15.53
C ARG A 102 -6.39 -7.99 -15.37
N ARG A 103 -5.20 -8.32 -14.89
CA ARG A 103 -4.71 -9.69 -14.73
C ARG A 103 -5.62 -10.52 -13.81
N VAL A 104 -6.10 -9.92 -12.72
CA VAL A 104 -7.00 -10.60 -11.76
C VAL A 104 -8.49 -10.43 -12.07
N GLY A 105 -8.84 -9.73 -13.18
CA GLY A 105 -10.23 -9.62 -13.65
C GLY A 105 -11.06 -8.50 -13.00
N ILE A 106 -10.46 -7.57 -12.27
CA ILE A 106 -11.18 -6.41 -11.71
C ILE A 106 -11.67 -5.49 -12.83
N THR A 107 -10.87 -5.32 -13.89
CA THR A 107 -11.23 -4.50 -15.07
C THR A 107 -10.88 -5.19 -16.38
N GLU A 108 -11.73 -4.97 -17.41
CA GLU A 108 -11.51 -5.45 -18.77
C GLU A 108 -11.28 -4.26 -19.76
N GLY A 109 -11.26 -3.03 -19.23
CA GLY A 109 -11.21 -1.82 -20.04
C GLY A 109 -12.59 -1.39 -20.56
N VAL A 110 -12.59 -0.49 -21.57
CA VAL A 110 -13.80 0.11 -22.17
C VAL A 110 -14.05 -0.37 -23.60
N GLY A 111 -13.32 -1.38 -24.05
CA GLY A 111 -13.35 -1.88 -25.42
C GLY A 111 -12.26 -1.27 -26.32
N GLY A 112 -12.00 -1.90 -27.48
CA GLY A 112 -10.98 -1.44 -28.42
C GLY A 112 -9.56 -1.43 -27.86
N ASN A 113 -9.27 -2.30 -26.91
CA ASN A 113 -8.00 -2.33 -26.15
C ASN A 113 -7.68 -1.02 -25.40
N ARG A 114 -8.70 -0.30 -24.94
CA ARG A 114 -8.55 0.96 -24.21
C ARG A 114 -8.98 0.82 -22.77
N PHE A 115 -8.23 1.47 -21.86
CA PHE A 115 -8.55 1.56 -20.45
C PHE A 115 -9.34 2.82 -20.09
N ALA A 116 -9.12 3.94 -20.76
CA ALA A 116 -9.67 5.29 -20.52
C ALA A 116 -9.30 5.83 -19.11
N PRO A 117 -8.00 6.04 -18.82
CA PRO A 117 -7.50 6.35 -17.46
C PRO A 117 -8.09 7.63 -16.86
N ALA A 118 -8.16 8.70 -17.65
CA ALA A 118 -8.61 10.02 -17.19
C ALA A 118 -10.15 10.17 -17.15
N ARG A 119 -10.91 9.15 -17.58
CA ARG A 119 -12.38 9.21 -17.57
C ARG A 119 -12.90 9.16 -16.13
N PRO A 120 -13.83 10.05 -15.72
CA PRO A 120 -14.50 9.92 -14.43
C PRO A 120 -15.14 8.54 -14.25
N VAL A 121 -15.09 7.97 -13.03
CA VAL A 121 -15.73 6.70 -12.72
C VAL A 121 -17.16 6.94 -12.21
N THR A 122 -18.08 6.06 -12.58
CA THR A 122 -19.45 6.05 -12.05
C THR A 122 -19.54 5.16 -10.81
N GLU A 123 -20.57 5.39 -9.96
CA GLU A 123 -20.85 4.54 -8.78
C GLU A 123 -20.98 3.06 -9.17
N TRP A 124 -21.69 2.78 -10.26
CA TRP A 124 -21.89 1.41 -10.71
C TRP A 124 -20.57 0.73 -11.09
N GLU A 125 -19.66 1.46 -11.77
CA GLU A 125 -18.36 0.93 -12.16
C GLU A 125 -17.48 0.67 -10.93
N LEU A 126 -17.46 1.61 -9.97
CA LEU A 126 -16.70 1.43 -8.74
C LEU A 126 -17.19 0.22 -7.94
N ARG A 127 -18.50 0.09 -7.74
CA ARG A 127 -19.09 -1.09 -7.06
C ARG A 127 -18.77 -2.39 -7.81
N ALA A 128 -18.86 -2.39 -9.14
CA ALA A 128 -18.51 -3.58 -9.94
C ALA A 128 -17.02 -3.95 -9.86
N MET A 129 -16.13 -2.99 -9.69
CA MET A 129 -14.71 -3.23 -9.44
C MET A 129 -14.49 -3.84 -8.04
N LEU A 130 -15.13 -3.31 -7.02
CA LEU A 130 -15.08 -3.82 -5.65
C LEU A 130 -15.60 -5.27 -5.57
N ASP A 131 -16.76 -5.55 -6.16
CA ASP A 131 -17.35 -6.90 -6.21
C ASP A 131 -16.42 -7.91 -6.89
N ARG A 132 -15.70 -7.51 -7.95
CA ARG A 132 -14.74 -8.37 -8.64
C ARG A 132 -13.41 -8.53 -7.90
N ALA A 133 -13.09 -7.59 -7.03
CA ALA A 133 -11.89 -7.64 -6.21
C ALA A 133 -12.04 -8.52 -4.97
N GLU A 134 -13.27 -8.97 -4.65
CA GLU A 134 -13.47 -9.86 -3.51
C GLU A 134 -12.56 -11.09 -3.58
N GLY A 135 -11.82 -11.33 -2.49
CA GLY A 135 -10.93 -12.48 -2.35
C GLY A 135 -9.50 -12.28 -2.85
N ILE A 136 -9.16 -11.11 -3.40
CA ILE A 136 -7.73 -10.80 -3.60
C ILE A 136 -7.04 -10.66 -2.24
N GLN A 137 -5.78 -11.04 -2.19
CA GLN A 137 -4.98 -11.03 -0.96
C GLN A 137 -3.64 -10.32 -1.22
N PRO A 138 -3.10 -9.60 -0.23
CA PRO A 138 -1.74 -9.09 -0.29
C PRO A 138 -0.73 -10.25 -0.35
N GLU A 139 0.43 -10.00 -0.94
CA GLU A 139 1.49 -10.98 -1.10
C GLU A 139 2.10 -11.40 0.24
N TYR A 140 2.36 -10.41 1.11
CA TYR A 140 2.95 -10.63 2.42
C TYR A 140 1.87 -10.59 3.51
N PRO A 141 1.72 -11.66 4.32
CA PRO A 141 0.69 -11.69 5.36
C PRO A 141 1.00 -10.69 6.47
N LEU A 142 0.03 -9.84 6.79
CA LEU A 142 0.11 -8.88 7.89
C LEU A 142 -0.94 -9.19 8.95
N VAL A 143 -0.64 -8.84 10.20
CA VAL A 143 -1.64 -8.79 11.28
C VAL A 143 -2.13 -7.35 11.38
N TYR A 144 -3.43 -7.14 11.27
CA TYR A 144 -4.03 -5.81 11.33
C TYR A 144 -4.62 -5.56 12.72
N ASP A 145 -4.16 -4.52 13.42
CA ASP A 145 -4.66 -4.15 14.74
C ASP A 145 -6.10 -3.55 14.66
N ALA A 146 -6.50 -3.04 13.50
CA ALA A 146 -7.86 -2.64 13.19
C ALA A 146 -8.17 -2.90 11.69
N PRO A 147 -9.46 -3.13 11.33
CA PRO A 147 -9.85 -3.40 9.93
C PRO A 147 -9.43 -2.31 8.95
N VAL A 148 -9.48 -1.03 9.34
CA VAL A 148 -9.07 0.09 8.51
C VAL A 148 -7.60 0.01 8.11
N TYR A 149 -6.74 -0.63 8.90
CA TYR A 149 -5.31 -0.71 8.61
C TYR A 149 -4.99 -1.61 7.42
N GLN A 150 -5.89 -2.54 7.05
CA GLN A 150 -5.74 -3.25 5.78
C GLN A 150 -5.81 -2.29 4.60
N LEU A 151 -6.75 -1.36 4.58
CA LEU A 151 -6.91 -0.37 3.52
C LEU A 151 -5.69 0.54 3.38
N LEU A 152 -4.97 0.76 4.49
CA LEU A 152 -3.85 1.69 4.57
C LEU A 152 -2.48 1.01 4.38
N SER A 153 -2.41 -0.32 4.23
CA SER A 153 -1.16 -1.09 4.33
C SER A 153 -0.40 -1.31 3.02
N ALA A 154 -0.90 -0.81 1.89
CA ALA A 154 -0.25 -1.02 0.59
C ALA A 154 1.20 -0.50 0.54
N GLY A 155 1.52 0.56 1.30
CA GLY A 155 2.89 1.05 1.44
C GLY A 155 3.82 0.04 2.14
N ILE A 156 3.31 -0.69 3.15
CA ILE A 156 4.06 -1.77 3.80
C ILE A 156 4.35 -2.89 2.79
N GLN A 157 3.35 -3.31 2.02
CA GLN A 157 3.52 -4.33 0.98
C GLN A 157 4.59 -3.93 -0.04
N ARG A 158 4.59 -2.66 -0.46
CA ARG A 158 5.65 -2.12 -1.33
C ARG A 158 7.03 -2.25 -0.68
N GLY A 159 7.17 -1.89 0.59
CA GLY A 159 8.45 -2.00 1.30
C GLY A 159 8.96 -3.43 1.33
N LEU A 160 8.07 -4.37 1.66
CA LEU A 160 8.41 -5.80 1.71
C LEU A 160 8.81 -6.36 0.34
N SER A 161 8.14 -5.94 -0.74
CA SER A 161 8.46 -6.38 -2.11
C SER A 161 9.80 -5.86 -2.64
N LEU A 162 10.37 -4.82 -2.03
CA LEU A 162 11.69 -4.30 -2.40
C LEU A 162 12.82 -5.02 -1.65
N VAL A 163 12.53 -5.66 -0.52
CA VAL A 163 13.51 -6.43 0.26
C VAL A 163 13.71 -7.79 -0.39
N PRO A 164 14.95 -8.35 -0.42
CA PRO A 164 15.18 -9.68 -0.96
C PRO A 164 14.26 -10.75 -0.37
N ASP A 165 13.56 -11.51 -1.23
CA ASP A 165 12.54 -12.49 -0.85
C ASP A 165 13.02 -13.49 0.21
N PHE A 166 14.29 -13.94 0.12
CA PHE A 166 14.83 -14.87 1.10
C PHE A 166 14.85 -14.28 2.52
N LEU A 167 15.07 -12.95 2.65
CA LEU A 167 15.12 -12.27 3.96
C LEU A 167 13.72 -12.17 4.56
N VAL A 168 12.73 -11.75 3.77
CA VAL A 168 11.32 -11.69 4.17
C VAL A 168 10.79 -13.09 4.48
N GLY A 169 11.06 -14.05 3.58
CA GLY A 169 10.65 -15.45 3.76
C GLY A 169 11.21 -16.05 5.04
N ARG A 170 12.49 -15.79 5.35
CA ARG A 170 13.12 -16.26 6.58
C ARG A 170 12.50 -15.65 7.83
N PHE A 171 12.19 -14.36 7.80
CA PHE A 171 11.50 -13.66 8.89
C PHE A 171 10.20 -14.41 9.28
N TYR A 172 9.37 -14.73 8.29
CA TYR A 172 8.13 -15.49 8.51
C TYR A 172 8.38 -16.96 8.90
N GLN A 173 9.38 -17.63 8.32
CA GLN A 173 9.73 -19.01 8.68
C GLN A 173 10.20 -19.15 10.14
N GLU A 174 10.77 -18.12 10.73
CA GLU A 174 11.11 -18.06 12.15
C GLU A 174 9.88 -17.87 13.06
N GLY A 175 8.67 -17.85 12.49
CA GLY A 175 7.40 -17.71 13.22
C GLY A 175 7.09 -16.28 13.63
N ARG A 176 7.78 -15.28 13.05
CA ARG A 176 7.56 -13.86 13.31
C ARG A 176 6.45 -13.31 12.44
N VAL A 177 5.83 -12.24 12.90
CA VAL A 177 4.75 -11.56 12.17
C VAL A 177 5.04 -10.06 12.04
N ILE A 178 4.43 -9.46 11.03
CA ILE A 178 4.45 -8.01 10.82
C ILE A 178 3.05 -7.48 11.10
N HIS A 179 2.96 -6.53 12.02
CA HIS A 179 1.72 -5.86 12.38
C HIS A 179 1.60 -4.54 11.63
N ALA A 180 0.44 -4.30 11.03
CA ALA A 180 0.00 -2.99 10.59
C ALA A 180 -0.81 -2.36 11.74
N ALA A 181 -0.27 -1.32 12.34
CA ALA A 181 -0.78 -0.70 13.55
C ALA A 181 -1.05 0.81 13.35
N GLY A 182 -1.79 1.41 14.28
CA GLY A 182 -1.96 2.87 14.33
C GLY A 182 -0.76 3.59 14.95
N ASN A 183 -0.94 4.88 15.23
CA ASN A 183 0.06 5.72 15.89
C ASN A 183 0.42 5.28 17.32
N GLN A 184 -0.37 4.42 17.90
CA GLN A 184 -0.11 3.81 19.21
C GLN A 184 0.16 2.33 19.05
N ILE A 185 1.42 1.97 18.95
CA ILE A 185 1.83 0.57 18.94
C ILE A 185 1.74 0.04 20.37
N VAL A 186 0.89 -0.96 20.60
CA VAL A 186 0.76 -1.64 21.89
C VAL A 186 1.60 -2.90 21.85
N MET A 187 2.66 -2.90 22.65
CA MET A 187 3.57 -4.03 22.77
C MET A 187 2.93 -5.19 23.54
N PRO A 188 3.38 -6.45 23.34
CA PRO A 188 2.87 -7.61 24.08
C PRO A 188 2.95 -7.49 25.60
N ASN A 189 3.89 -6.68 26.11
CA ASN A 189 4.04 -6.40 27.56
C ASN A 189 3.07 -5.30 28.06
N GLY A 190 2.19 -4.78 27.19
CA GLY A 190 1.24 -3.71 27.48
C GLY A 190 1.83 -2.30 27.49
N SER A 191 3.11 -2.11 27.17
CA SER A 191 3.67 -0.78 26.95
C SER A 191 3.20 -0.19 25.62
N HIS A 192 3.10 1.14 25.57
CA HIS A 192 2.67 1.86 24.38
C HIS A 192 3.85 2.63 23.79
N LEU A 193 4.08 2.46 22.50
CA LEU A 193 4.89 3.36 21.69
C LEU A 193 3.92 4.34 21.01
N SER A 194 3.99 5.62 21.35
CA SER A 194 3.04 6.60 20.84
C SER A 194 3.67 7.60 19.88
N GLY A 195 3.05 7.80 18.73
CA GLY A 195 3.05 9.03 17.94
C GLY A 195 4.31 9.46 17.19
N GLN A 196 5.44 8.80 17.35
CA GLN A 196 6.71 9.19 16.71
C GLN A 196 7.44 8.06 15.98
N TYR A 197 6.94 6.84 16.06
CA TYR A 197 7.59 5.67 15.48
C TYR A 197 6.86 5.25 14.21
N ALA A 198 7.57 5.22 13.09
CA ALA A 198 7.07 4.66 11.83
C ALA A 198 7.06 3.13 11.88
N GLY A 199 7.99 2.55 12.64
CA GLY A 199 8.10 1.13 12.88
C GLY A 199 8.83 0.83 14.19
N PHE A 200 8.80 -0.43 14.56
CA PHE A 200 9.53 -0.97 15.70
C PHE A 200 9.73 -2.47 15.53
N ILE A 201 10.93 -2.96 15.78
CA ILE A 201 11.23 -4.38 15.90
C ILE A 201 11.80 -4.67 17.29
N GLN A 202 11.25 -5.68 17.96
CA GLN A 202 11.86 -6.24 19.14
C GLN A 202 12.93 -7.26 18.75
N PHE A 203 14.08 -7.29 19.44
CA PHE A 203 15.26 -8.10 19.09
C PHE A 203 14.97 -9.54 18.64
N ASP A 204 14.12 -10.27 19.32
CA ASP A 204 13.66 -11.62 18.95
C ASP A 204 12.13 -11.66 18.73
N GLY A 205 11.53 -10.55 18.33
CA GLY A 205 10.09 -10.39 18.24
C GLY A 205 9.60 -10.06 16.84
N ASP A 206 8.35 -9.67 16.84
CA ASP A 206 7.62 -9.23 15.68
C ASP A 206 8.01 -7.80 15.28
N VAL A 207 7.57 -7.39 14.10
CA VAL A 207 7.67 -6.02 13.59
C VAL A 207 6.30 -5.36 13.70
N TRP A 208 6.26 -4.13 14.19
CA TRP A 208 5.09 -3.25 14.16
C TRP A 208 5.37 -2.07 13.25
N LEU A 209 4.49 -1.81 12.29
CA LEU A 209 4.60 -0.72 11.34
C LEU A 209 3.36 0.16 11.45
N SER A 210 3.57 1.45 11.68
CA SER A 210 2.46 2.40 11.73
C SER A 210 1.97 2.72 10.32
N VAL A 211 0.66 2.65 10.12
CA VAL A 211 -0.01 3.08 8.89
C VAL A 211 -0.51 4.53 8.97
N GLU A 212 -0.33 5.20 10.10
CA GLU A 212 -0.84 6.56 10.38
C GLU A 212 0.28 7.59 10.53
N VAL A 213 1.46 7.39 9.95
CA VAL A 213 2.62 8.24 10.20
C VAL A 213 2.63 9.49 9.32
N GLY A 214 2.40 10.64 9.94
CA GLY A 214 2.73 11.95 9.42
C GLY A 214 1.97 12.40 8.18
N ASN A 215 2.48 13.43 7.49
CA ASN A 215 1.86 14.03 6.30
C ASN A 215 2.27 13.35 4.98
N ALA A 216 2.97 12.21 5.04
CA ALA A 216 3.41 11.47 3.87
C ALA A 216 3.32 9.96 4.13
N PRO A 217 2.09 9.45 4.34
CA PRO A 217 1.86 8.12 4.90
C PRO A 217 2.41 7.00 4.04
N TYR A 218 2.27 7.11 2.72
CA TYR A 218 2.59 6.01 1.82
C TYR A 218 4.10 5.75 1.68
N TRP A 219 4.91 6.74 1.35
CA TRP A 219 6.34 6.54 1.16
C TRP A 219 7.05 6.25 2.49
N TYR A 220 6.53 6.78 3.61
CA TYR A 220 7.07 6.50 4.93
C TYR A 220 6.86 5.05 5.34
N GLN A 221 5.73 4.45 4.96
CA GLN A 221 5.44 3.04 5.25
C GLN A 221 6.44 2.09 4.58
N TYR A 222 6.77 2.28 3.30
CA TYR A 222 7.69 1.37 2.63
C TYR A 222 9.13 1.53 3.12
N GLU A 223 9.57 2.75 3.40
CA GLU A 223 10.87 2.98 4.02
C GLU A 223 10.96 2.36 5.41
N ALA A 224 9.92 2.52 6.23
CA ALA A 224 9.85 1.91 7.56
C ALA A 224 9.90 0.38 7.50
N ALA A 225 9.18 -0.24 6.57
CA ALA A 225 9.22 -1.69 6.39
C ALA A 225 10.63 -2.20 6.04
N ILE A 226 11.34 -1.51 5.14
CA ILE A 226 12.72 -1.83 4.80
C ILE A 226 13.63 -1.62 6.01
N HIS A 227 13.48 -0.51 6.75
CA HIS A 227 14.27 -0.18 7.92
C HIS A 227 14.17 -1.25 9.02
N GLU A 228 12.97 -1.68 9.37
CA GLU A 228 12.76 -2.69 10.40
C GLU A 228 13.33 -4.06 9.99
N LEU A 229 13.24 -4.43 8.70
CA LEU A 229 13.93 -5.61 8.19
C LEU A 229 15.45 -5.44 8.12
N GLY A 230 15.94 -4.21 8.00
CA GLY A 230 17.36 -3.87 8.19
C GLY A 230 17.83 -4.17 9.62
N HIS A 231 17.05 -3.83 10.64
CA HIS A 231 17.33 -4.24 12.02
C HIS A 231 17.32 -5.76 12.17
N TYR A 232 16.35 -6.45 11.58
CA TYR A 232 16.32 -7.91 11.60
C TYR A 232 17.59 -8.53 11.02
N LEU A 233 18.06 -8.04 9.87
CA LEU A 233 19.33 -8.45 9.27
C LEU A 233 20.49 -8.17 10.21
N GLY A 234 20.59 -6.97 10.78
CA GLY A 234 21.64 -6.54 11.69
C GLY A 234 21.69 -7.34 13.00
N TYR A 235 20.55 -7.81 13.50
CA TYR A 235 20.50 -8.69 14.69
C TYR A 235 20.99 -10.13 14.38
N ARG A 236 20.98 -10.54 13.13
CA ARG A 236 21.40 -11.89 12.69
C ARG A 236 22.83 -11.95 12.17
N THR A 237 23.42 -10.80 11.87
CA THR A 237 24.76 -10.66 11.29
C THR A 237 25.61 -9.70 12.12
N ALA A 238 26.67 -9.18 11.56
CA ALA A 238 27.55 -8.24 12.22
C ALA A 238 27.18 -6.79 11.91
N LEU A 239 27.03 -5.95 12.93
CA LEU A 239 26.86 -4.51 12.75
C LEU A 239 28.15 -3.84 12.33
N LEU A 240 28.07 -2.88 11.40
CA LEU A 240 29.16 -1.99 11.07
C LEU A 240 29.26 -0.88 12.12
N ASP A 241 30.45 -0.70 12.70
CA ASP A 241 30.70 0.43 13.58
C ASP A 241 30.81 1.73 12.75
N ARG A 242 29.80 2.59 12.87
CA ARG A 242 29.70 3.87 12.16
C ARG A 242 30.90 4.81 12.38
N ASN A 243 31.65 4.62 13.50
CA ASN A 243 32.82 5.42 13.80
C ASN A 243 34.06 4.99 13.00
N ARG A 244 34.03 3.81 12.37
CA ARG A 244 35.08 3.35 11.47
C ARG A 244 34.94 3.86 10.04
N VAL A 245 33.78 4.42 9.70
CA VAL A 245 33.44 4.94 8.37
C VAL A 245 32.87 6.36 8.44
N PRO A 246 33.58 7.33 9.06
CA PRO A 246 33.01 8.64 9.40
C PRO A 246 32.58 9.44 8.16
N GLU A 247 33.31 9.35 7.07
CA GLU A 247 33.00 10.09 5.83
C GLU A 247 31.73 9.51 5.15
N GLU A 248 31.62 8.19 5.08
CA GLU A 248 30.48 7.48 4.53
C GLU A 248 29.23 7.68 5.40
N ARG A 249 29.37 7.63 6.73
CA ARG A 249 28.32 7.97 7.69
C ARG A 249 27.84 9.41 7.47
N ASP A 250 28.76 10.37 7.37
CA ASP A 250 28.39 11.79 7.20
C ASP A 250 27.74 12.03 5.83
N TRP A 251 28.10 11.24 4.80
CA TRP A 251 27.36 11.26 3.54
C TRP A 251 25.94 10.75 3.72
N LEU A 252 25.70 9.61 4.39
CA LEU A 252 24.40 9.04 4.62
C LEU A 252 23.49 9.98 5.43
N ILE A 253 24.04 10.66 6.47
CA ILE A 253 23.32 11.68 7.24
C ILE A 253 22.82 12.82 6.33
N ARG A 254 23.63 13.29 5.42
CA ARG A 254 23.25 14.38 4.49
C ARG A 254 22.28 13.93 3.41
N ARG A 255 22.44 12.70 2.92
CA ARG A 255 21.64 12.14 1.82
C ARG A 255 20.27 11.69 2.27
N TYR A 256 20.18 11.11 3.46
CA TYR A 256 18.97 10.49 3.96
C TYR A 256 18.40 11.24 5.18
N ARG A 257 18.94 10.98 6.37
CA ARG A 257 18.45 11.62 7.59
C ARG A 257 19.47 11.59 8.74
N PRO A 258 19.40 12.57 9.69
CA PRO A 258 20.31 12.59 10.86
C PRO A 258 20.14 11.39 11.82
N TYR A 259 19.00 10.71 11.78
CA TYR A 259 18.67 9.59 12.66
C TYR A 259 19.66 8.42 12.52
N CYS A 260 20.23 8.20 11.34
CA CYS A 260 21.28 7.20 11.09
C CYS A 260 22.53 7.41 11.96
N ASN A 261 22.69 8.55 12.63
CA ASN A 261 23.82 8.79 13.56
C ASN A 261 23.50 8.47 15.04
N GLU A 262 22.32 7.98 15.37
CA GLU A 262 21.94 7.76 16.78
C GLU A 262 22.75 6.64 17.42
N ASN A 263 22.81 5.48 16.79
CA ASN A 263 23.60 4.34 17.22
C ASN A 263 23.96 3.42 16.04
N ASN A 264 24.72 2.33 16.26
CA ASN A 264 25.12 1.43 15.17
C ASN A 264 23.96 0.62 14.60
N HIS A 265 22.88 0.36 15.36
CA HIS A 265 21.70 -0.34 14.85
C HIS A 265 20.91 0.53 13.88
N GLU A 266 20.66 1.79 14.24
CA GLU A 266 19.99 2.75 13.36
C GLU A 266 20.83 3.06 12.12
N PHE A 267 22.15 3.20 12.28
CA PHE A 267 23.07 3.37 11.17
C PHE A 267 22.97 2.19 10.19
N PHE A 268 22.97 0.98 10.70
CA PHE A 268 22.86 -0.23 9.88
C PHE A 268 21.52 -0.33 9.16
N ALA A 269 20.40 -0.10 9.88
CA ALA A 269 19.06 -0.15 9.32
C ALA A 269 18.84 0.91 8.22
N ASP A 270 19.28 2.16 8.45
CA ASP A 270 19.22 3.22 7.45
C ASP A 270 20.17 2.98 6.27
N SER A 271 21.33 2.34 6.51
CA SER A 271 22.23 1.88 5.44
C SER A 271 21.55 0.81 4.59
N PHE A 272 20.77 -0.06 5.19
CA PHE A 272 20.01 -1.07 4.46
C PHE A 272 18.89 -0.42 3.61
N VAL A 273 18.20 0.60 4.12
CA VAL A 273 17.26 1.40 3.31
C VAL A 273 17.97 2.00 2.10
N ALA A 274 19.16 2.61 2.30
CA ALA A 274 19.93 3.19 1.21
C ALA A 274 20.39 2.13 0.21
N TYR A 275 20.79 0.94 0.66
CA TYR A 275 21.18 -0.19 -0.19
C TYR A 275 20.04 -0.66 -1.09
N ILE A 276 18.79 -0.67 -0.56
CA ILE A 276 17.60 -1.07 -1.33
C ILE A 276 17.14 0.03 -2.29
N LEU A 277 17.08 1.29 -1.82
CA LEU A 277 16.45 2.37 -2.59
C LEU A 277 17.41 3.15 -3.49
N TRP A 278 18.70 3.22 -3.13
CA TRP A 278 19.71 4.00 -3.87
C TRP A 278 21.05 3.24 -3.98
N PRO A 279 21.05 2.00 -4.48
CA PRO A 279 22.23 1.12 -4.46
C PRO A 279 23.44 1.73 -5.17
N GLU A 280 23.24 2.37 -6.31
CA GLU A 280 24.30 2.99 -7.09
C GLU A 280 24.94 4.19 -6.35
N GLU A 281 24.11 5.07 -5.78
CA GLU A 281 24.59 6.21 -5.00
C GLU A 281 25.32 5.74 -3.72
N LEU A 282 24.79 4.71 -3.04
CA LEU A 282 25.44 4.14 -1.86
C LEU A 282 26.79 3.52 -2.23
N GLN A 283 26.85 2.74 -3.31
CA GLN A 283 28.10 2.11 -3.76
C GLN A 283 29.17 3.13 -4.14
N GLU A 284 28.78 4.25 -4.77
CA GLU A 284 29.70 5.32 -5.17
C GLU A 284 30.22 6.12 -3.96
N ASN A 285 29.35 6.47 -3.01
CA ASN A 285 29.68 7.43 -1.95
C ASN A 285 29.95 6.79 -0.58
N ALA A 286 29.53 5.53 -0.39
CA ALA A 286 29.73 4.77 0.84
C ALA A 286 30.06 3.29 0.54
N PRO A 287 31.16 3.01 -0.22
CA PRO A 287 31.48 1.66 -0.71
C PRO A 287 31.73 0.64 0.41
N THR A 288 32.27 1.06 1.54
CA THR A 288 32.48 0.17 2.69
C THR A 288 31.15 -0.25 3.32
N VAL A 289 30.22 0.69 3.45
CA VAL A 289 28.84 0.43 3.94
C VAL A 289 28.12 -0.51 2.96
N TYR A 290 28.18 -0.22 1.66
CA TYR A 290 27.57 -1.06 0.63
C TYR A 290 28.08 -2.50 0.70
N ALA A 291 29.42 -2.69 0.66
CA ALA A 291 30.03 -4.02 0.71
C ALA A 291 29.72 -4.77 2.01
N HIS A 292 29.56 -4.05 3.13
CA HIS A 292 29.20 -4.66 4.40
C HIS A 292 27.75 -5.19 4.39
N ILE A 293 26.78 -4.42 3.88
CA ILE A 293 25.38 -4.87 3.75
C ILE A 293 25.29 -6.08 2.80
N GLU A 294 26.00 -6.03 1.66
CA GLU A 294 26.06 -7.14 0.71
C GLU A 294 26.60 -8.42 1.36
N ALA A 295 27.69 -8.31 2.12
CA ALA A 295 28.26 -9.45 2.86
C ALA A 295 27.28 -10.03 3.91
N CYS A 296 26.54 -9.17 4.61
CA CYS A 296 25.51 -9.59 5.57
C CYS A 296 24.36 -10.35 4.88
N LEU A 297 23.90 -9.88 3.72
CA LEU A 297 22.88 -10.56 2.93
C LEU A 297 23.37 -11.93 2.46
N HIS A 298 24.59 -12.04 1.90
CA HIS A 298 25.17 -13.33 1.50
C HIS A 298 25.34 -14.30 2.68
N GLU A 299 25.77 -13.80 3.85
CA GLU A 299 25.87 -14.60 5.06
C GLU A 299 24.50 -15.15 5.47
N MET A 300 23.47 -14.32 5.40
CA MET A 300 22.11 -14.69 5.77
C MET A 300 21.51 -15.70 4.79
N GLU A 301 21.72 -15.52 3.49
CA GLU A 301 21.31 -16.45 2.44
C GLU A 301 22.04 -17.81 2.57
N GLY A 302 23.34 -17.80 2.81
CA GLY A 302 24.14 -19.02 2.96
C GLY A 302 23.83 -19.86 4.20
N ARG A 303 23.01 -19.36 5.13
CA ARG A 303 22.52 -20.09 6.32
C ARG A 303 21.20 -20.83 6.07
N MET A 304 20.62 -20.73 4.86
CA MET A 304 19.45 -21.48 4.44
C MET A 304 19.85 -22.90 4.05
#